data_bdf2f6a922e8ba81f563bd084b6a3802
#
_entry.id   bdf2f6a922e8ba81f563bd084b6a3802
#
_cell.length_a   1.000
_cell.length_b   1.000
_cell.length_c   1.000
_cell.angle_alpha   90.00
_cell.angle_beta   90.00
_cell.angle_gamma   90.00
#
_symmetry.space_group_name_H-M   'P 1'
#
loop_
_entity.id
_entity.type
_entity.pdbx_description
1 polymer ?
#
loop_
_entity_poly.entity_id
_entity_poly.type
_entity_poly.pdbx_seq_one_letter_code
_entity_poly.pdbx_strand_id
1 'polypeptide(L)'
;MPIISQFYGIVISMFFNDIDKHHLPHIHVQYAEYRCTFDFNGKILSGDIPNKQRKLVEAWIEIRREDLTTLWNVIQSGNSGFAIEPLK
;
A
#
# COMPACT_ATOMS: atom_id res chain seq x y z
N MET A 1 -3.16 -11.46 -8.50
CA MET A 1 -2.73 -11.21 -7.13
C MET A 1 -2.13 -9.83 -7.00
N PRO A 2 -2.67 -9.03 -6.17
CA PRO A 2 -2.35 -7.60 -6.19
C PRO A 2 -1.18 -7.17 -5.32
N ILE A 3 -0.17 -8.00 -5.16
CA ILE A 3 1.07 -7.55 -4.51
C ILE A 3 1.76 -6.58 -5.45
N ILE A 4 2.02 -5.37 -4.96
CA ILE A 4 2.60 -4.31 -5.78
C ILE A 4 4.04 -3.98 -5.41
N SER A 5 4.49 -4.36 -4.22
CA SER A 5 5.89 -4.19 -3.83
C SER A 5 6.20 -5.03 -2.60
N GLN A 6 7.48 -5.33 -2.40
CA GLN A 6 7.98 -6.05 -1.22
C GLN A 6 9.35 -5.51 -0.86
N PHE A 7 9.56 -5.21 0.42
CA PHE A 7 10.87 -4.75 0.89
C PHE A 7 10.98 -4.95 2.40
N TYR A 8 12.13 -5.37 2.86
CA TYR A 8 12.45 -5.57 4.28
C TYR A 8 11.41 -6.42 5.01
N GLY A 9 10.90 -7.47 4.35
CA GLY A 9 9.90 -8.36 4.94
C GLY A 9 8.48 -7.81 4.93
N ILE A 10 8.28 -6.64 4.36
CA ILE A 10 6.98 -5.97 4.26
C ILE A 10 6.38 -6.27 2.89
N VAL A 11 5.11 -6.67 2.85
CA VAL A 11 4.38 -6.93 1.61
C VAL A 11 3.31 -5.86 1.45
N ILE A 12 3.32 -5.18 0.30
CA ILE A 12 2.35 -4.14 -0.02
C ILE A 12 1.41 -4.66 -1.09
N SER A 13 0.11 -4.54 -0.86
CA SER A 13 -0.92 -5.00 -1.80
C SER A 13 -1.92 -3.89 -2.09
N MET A 14 -2.55 -3.95 -3.27
CA MET A 14 -3.60 -3.02 -3.66
C MET A 14 -4.65 -3.84 -4.41
N PHE A 15 -5.93 -3.67 -4.05
CA PHE A 15 -7.00 -4.53 -4.56
C PHE A 15 -7.98 -3.75 -5.43
N PHE A 16 -8.57 -4.46 -6.41
CA PHE A 16 -9.63 -3.93 -7.25
C PHE A 16 -10.94 -3.83 -6.44
N ASN A 17 -11.67 -2.74 -6.62
CA ASN A 17 -12.99 -2.54 -6.02
C ASN A 17 -12.97 -2.57 -4.48
N ASP A 18 -11.90 -2.07 -3.90
CA ASP A 18 -11.65 -2.11 -2.46
C ASP A 18 -12.10 -0.80 -1.81
N ILE A 19 -13.43 -0.60 -1.76
CA ILE A 19 -14.00 0.67 -1.29
C ILE A 19 -14.99 0.50 -0.16
N ASP A 20 -15.13 -0.70 0.40
CA ASP A 20 -16.20 -1.02 1.34
C ASP A 20 -16.08 -0.30 2.68
N LYS A 21 -14.88 -0.17 3.23
CA LYS A 21 -14.66 0.48 4.53
C LYS A 21 -14.04 1.86 4.40
N HIS A 22 -13.15 2.03 3.45
CA HIS A 22 -12.38 3.26 3.29
C HIS A 22 -12.62 3.78 1.88
N HIS A 23 -13.23 4.95 1.77
CA HIS A 23 -13.53 5.54 0.46
C HIS A 23 -12.36 6.31 -0.12
N LEU A 24 -11.19 6.20 0.50
CA LEU A 24 -9.95 6.81 0.03
C LEU A 24 -9.08 5.80 -0.69
N PRO A 25 -8.21 6.25 -1.60
CA PRO A 25 -7.14 5.39 -2.09
C PRO A 25 -6.30 4.88 -0.92
N HIS A 26 -6.02 3.59 -0.91
CA HIS A 26 -5.27 2.99 0.20
C HIS A 26 -4.56 1.72 -0.24
N ILE A 27 -3.59 1.31 0.59
CA ILE A 27 -2.84 0.08 0.38
C ILE A 27 -2.97 -0.81 1.61
N HIS A 28 -2.82 -2.10 1.40
CA HIS A 28 -2.77 -3.10 2.45
C HIS A 28 -1.32 -3.47 2.70
N VAL A 29 -0.92 -3.51 3.97
CA VAL A 29 0.46 -3.77 4.37
C VAL A 29 0.47 -4.97 5.31
N GLN A 30 1.36 -5.92 5.05
CA GLN A 30 1.53 -7.09 5.90
C GLN A 30 3.01 -7.23 6.26
N TYR A 31 3.27 -7.48 7.55
CA TYR A 31 4.60 -7.76 8.07
C TYR A 31 4.47 -8.78 9.18
N ALA A 32 5.06 -9.98 9.01
CA ALA A 32 4.92 -11.08 9.96
C ALA A 32 3.43 -11.33 10.25
N GLU A 33 3.00 -11.29 11.51
CA GLU A 33 1.60 -11.45 11.88
C GLU A 33 0.81 -10.14 11.85
N TYR A 34 1.45 -9.02 11.54
CA TYR A 34 0.80 -7.70 11.55
C TYR A 34 0.16 -7.40 10.20
N ARG A 35 -0.99 -6.74 10.24
CA ARG A 35 -1.69 -6.28 9.04
C ARG A 35 -2.26 -4.90 9.31
N CYS A 36 -2.15 -4.03 8.34
CA CYS A 36 -2.70 -2.69 8.46
C CYS A 36 -2.99 -2.10 7.09
N THR A 37 -3.71 -0.99 7.09
CA THR A 37 -4.08 -0.27 5.88
C THR A 37 -3.59 1.16 6.03
N PHE A 38 -2.95 1.68 4.98
CA PHE A 38 -2.45 3.06 4.94
C PHE A 38 -3.13 3.81 3.82
N ASP A 39 -3.41 5.10 4.04
CA ASP A 39 -3.77 5.97 2.93
C ASP A 39 -2.49 6.43 2.22
N PHE A 40 -2.62 7.22 1.16
CA PHE A 40 -1.47 7.65 0.38
C PHE A 40 -0.75 8.86 1.00
N ASN A 41 -1.18 9.30 2.17
CA ASN A 41 -0.47 10.31 2.95
C ASN A 41 0.33 9.69 4.10
N GLY A 42 0.34 8.35 4.17
CA GLY A 42 1.10 7.65 5.21
C GLY A 42 0.35 7.45 6.51
N LYS A 43 -0.95 7.72 6.54
CA LYS A 43 -1.74 7.56 7.75
C LYS A 43 -2.31 6.15 7.81
N ILE A 44 -2.22 5.51 8.98
CA ILE A 44 -2.84 4.22 9.20
C ILE A 44 -4.35 4.41 9.33
N LEU A 45 -5.10 3.69 8.50
CA LEU A 45 -6.57 3.72 8.52
C LEU A 45 -7.13 2.61 9.40
N SER A 46 -6.46 1.47 9.46
CA SER A 46 -6.87 0.35 10.31
C SER A 46 -5.68 -0.57 10.54
N GLY A 47 -5.76 -1.37 11.61
CA GLY A 47 -4.73 -2.34 11.93
C GLY A 47 -3.53 -1.75 12.62
N ASP A 48 -2.45 -2.52 12.65
CA ASP A 48 -1.25 -2.14 13.40
C ASP A 48 -0.02 -2.77 12.76
N ILE A 49 1.14 -2.15 13.00
CA ILE A 49 2.44 -2.62 12.51
C ILE A 49 3.52 -2.04 13.43
N PRO A 50 4.64 -2.77 13.68
CA PRO A 50 5.69 -2.22 14.53
C PRO A 50 6.22 -0.89 13.99
N ASN A 51 6.64 -0.03 14.91
CA ASN A 51 7.02 1.34 14.58
C ASN A 51 8.15 1.44 13.56
N LYS A 52 9.11 0.53 13.62
CA LYS A 52 10.22 0.51 12.64
C LYS A 52 9.69 0.30 11.22
N GLN A 53 8.84 -0.70 11.05
CA GLN A 53 8.28 -1.01 9.73
C GLN A 53 7.30 0.06 9.27
N ARG A 54 6.56 0.65 10.21
CA ARG A 54 5.67 1.76 9.91
C ARG A 54 6.43 2.93 9.28
N LYS A 55 7.59 3.27 9.83
CA LYS A 55 8.40 4.36 9.29
C LYS A 55 8.91 4.04 7.90
N LEU A 56 9.27 2.79 7.64
CA LEU A 56 9.71 2.38 6.31
C LEU A 56 8.58 2.51 5.30
N VAL A 57 7.36 2.10 5.67
CA VAL A 57 6.21 2.22 4.78
C VAL A 57 5.87 3.69 4.54
N GLU A 58 5.91 4.52 5.56
CA GLU A 58 5.65 5.95 5.42
C GLU A 58 6.62 6.60 4.44
N ALA A 59 7.91 6.28 4.56
CA ALA A 59 8.93 6.81 3.66
C ALA A 59 8.69 6.34 2.22
N TRP A 60 8.37 5.07 2.06
CA TRP A 60 8.09 4.50 0.74
C TRP A 60 6.89 5.17 0.08
N ILE A 61 5.81 5.39 0.83
CA ILE A 61 4.62 6.07 0.32
C ILE A 61 4.98 7.48 -0.14
N GLU A 62 5.77 8.19 0.64
CA GLU A 62 6.19 9.55 0.29
C GLU A 62 6.94 9.57 -1.03
N ILE A 63 7.87 8.63 -1.21
CA ILE A 63 8.69 8.56 -2.42
C ILE A 63 7.86 8.12 -3.63
N ARG A 64 6.90 7.21 -3.42
CA ARG A 64 6.16 6.55 -4.52
C ARG A 64 4.72 7.05 -4.65
N ARG A 65 4.37 8.19 -4.08
CA ARG A 65 2.98 8.67 -4.06
C ARG A 65 2.37 8.79 -5.46
N GLU A 66 3.13 9.33 -6.41
CA GLU A 66 2.61 9.48 -7.77
C GLU A 66 2.35 8.14 -8.43
N ASP A 67 3.27 7.20 -8.26
CA ASP A 67 3.09 5.85 -8.80
C ASP A 67 1.90 5.16 -8.15
N LEU A 68 1.72 5.35 -6.85
CA LEU A 68 0.58 4.76 -6.13
C LEU A 68 -0.75 5.31 -6.65
N THR A 69 -0.81 6.62 -6.89
CA THR A 69 -2.03 7.25 -7.40
C THR A 69 -2.35 6.73 -8.80
N THR A 70 -1.35 6.65 -9.67
CA THR A 70 -1.53 6.12 -11.02
C THR A 70 -1.99 4.66 -10.97
N LEU A 71 -1.34 3.85 -10.15
CA LEU A 71 -1.68 2.44 -10.03
C LEU A 71 -3.08 2.26 -9.47
N TRP A 72 -3.49 3.07 -8.50
CA TRP A 72 -4.85 3.02 -7.94
C TRP A 72 -5.87 3.23 -9.05
N ASN A 73 -5.68 4.26 -9.88
CA ASN A 73 -6.60 4.54 -10.97
C ASN A 73 -6.65 3.42 -11.99
N VAL A 74 -5.51 2.82 -12.32
CA VAL A 74 -5.43 1.70 -13.26
C VAL A 74 -6.18 0.49 -12.72
N ILE A 75 -5.94 0.12 -11.46
CA ILE A 75 -6.56 -1.06 -10.87
C ILE A 75 -8.06 -0.85 -10.68
N GLN A 76 -8.49 0.32 -10.21
CA GLN A 76 -9.92 0.57 -9.96
C GLN A 76 -10.72 0.67 -11.26
N SER A 77 -10.07 0.92 -12.38
CA SER A 77 -10.74 0.89 -13.69
C SER A 77 -10.85 -0.52 -14.27
N GLY A 78 -10.35 -1.54 -13.55
CA GLY A 78 -10.43 -2.93 -13.97
C GLY A 78 -9.27 -3.39 -14.83
N ASN A 79 -8.24 -2.57 -14.99
CA ASN A 79 -7.07 -2.95 -15.78
C ASN A 79 -6.03 -3.64 -14.92
N SER A 80 -5.13 -4.37 -15.56
CA SER A 80 -3.99 -4.97 -14.86
C SER A 80 -3.04 -3.88 -14.37
N GLY A 81 -2.54 -4.04 -13.17
CA GLY A 81 -1.61 -3.08 -12.60
C GLY A 81 -0.16 -3.37 -12.96
N PHE A 82 0.73 -2.68 -12.29
CA PHE A 82 2.17 -2.85 -12.43
C PHE A 82 2.81 -2.82 -11.04
N ALA A 83 4.00 -3.39 -10.92
CA ALA A 83 4.74 -3.36 -9.67
C ALA A 83 5.39 -1.99 -9.47
N ILE A 84 5.53 -1.58 -8.21
CA ILE A 84 6.17 -0.32 -7.85
C ILE A 84 7.53 -0.64 -7.22
N GLU A 85 8.52 0.18 -7.52
CA GLU A 85 9.86 0.00 -7.00
C GLU A 85 9.85 -0.08 -5.48
N PRO A 86 10.56 -1.05 -4.88
CA PRO A 86 10.62 -1.15 -3.43
C PRO A 86 11.50 -0.06 -2.83
N LEU A 87 11.43 0.05 -1.52
CA LEU A 87 12.32 0.91 -0.75
C LEU A 87 13.70 0.25 -0.71
N LYS A 88 14.72 1.03 -1.00
CA LYS A 88 16.10 0.52 -1.05
C LYS A 88 16.97 1.16 0.01
#